data_b6b397d5aef088edc5223770a474ba5e
#
_entry.id   b6b397d5aef088edc5223770a474ba5e
#
_cell.length_a   1.000
_cell.length_b   1.000
_cell.length_c   1.000
_cell.angle_alpha   90.00
_cell.angle_beta   90.00
_cell.angle_gamma   90.00
#
_symmetry.space_group_name_H-M   'P 1'
#
loop_
_entity.id
_entity.type
_entity.pdbx_description
1 polymer ?
#
loop_
_entity_poly.entity_id
_entity_poly.type
_entity_poly.pdbx_seq_one_letter_code
_entity_poly.pdbx_strand_id
1 'polypeptide(L)'
;MYYFLEKDTKIIVGQGSEEHPRYFSVLASVIDNLGADNPMGYKFENGALSKSAEMLKSERDQEKARKLANLEIEIGSKTFPADEAAQTRMMIALKSAEISGAQSVKFPTVSGELVDVSAQELKQMIILCAQKLNEILGGAK
;
A
#
# COMPACT_ATOMS: atom_id res chain seq x y z
N MET A 1 -26.03 10.26 22.70
CA MET A 1 -25.31 9.33 21.79
C MET A 1 -24.08 8.75 22.47
N TYR A 2 -23.86 7.48 22.27
CA TYR A 2 -22.75 6.73 22.87
C TYR A 2 -21.94 6.03 21.79
N TYR A 3 -20.64 5.91 22.01
CA TYR A 3 -19.80 4.96 21.28
C TYR A 3 -19.68 3.68 22.11
N PHE A 4 -19.69 2.55 21.41
CA PHE A 4 -19.60 1.23 22.02
C PHE A 4 -18.20 0.66 21.85
N LEU A 5 -17.59 0.27 22.95
CA LEU A 5 -16.24 -0.29 22.97
C LEU A 5 -16.28 -1.77 23.33
N GLU A 6 -15.50 -2.57 22.63
CA GLU A 6 -15.24 -3.95 23.03
C GLU A 6 -14.58 -3.97 24.42
N LYS A 7 -15.08 -4.82 25.32
CA LYS A 7 -14.62 -4.82 26.71
C LYS A 7 -13.14 -5.22 26.86
N ASP A 8 -12.69 -6.14 26.05
CA ASP A 8 -11.31 -6.65 26.13
C ASP A 8 -10.30 -5.74 25.46
N THR A 9 -10.61 -5.24 24.28
CA THR A 9 -9.68 -4.46 23.45
C THR A 9 -9.83 -2.96 23.60
N LYS A 10 -10.99 -2.49 24.09
CA LYS A 10 -11.35 -1.07 24.17
C LYS A 10 -11.47 -0.38 22.81
N ILE A 11 -11.65 -1.16 21.76
CA ILE A 11 -11.80 -0.66 20.39
C ILE A 11 -13.25 -0.22 20.18
N ILE A 12 -13.45 0.94 19.55
CA ILE A 12 -14.75 1.48 19.21
C ILE A 12 -15.33 0.70 18.04
N VAL A 13 -16.41 -0.01 18.26
CA VAL A 13 -17.04 -0.90 17.27
C VAL A 13 -18.41 -0.45 16.80
N GLY A 14 -18.99 0.54 17.44
CA GLY A 14 -20.32 1.01 17.06
C GLY A 14 -20.72 2.27 17.80
N GLN A 15 -21.93 2.75 17.50
CA GLN A 15 -22.53 3.88 18.18
C GLN A 15 -24.05 3.71 18.26
N GLY A 16 -24.66 4.39 19.20
CA GLY A 16 -26.10 4.36 19.37
C GLY A 16 -26.60 5.40 20.36
N SER A 17 -27.92 5.53 20.46
CA SER A 17 -28.57 6.52 21.33
C SER A 17 -28.68 6.09 22.80
N GLU A 18 -28.51 4.80 23.06
CA GLU A 18 -28.63 4.22 24.40
C GLU A 18 -27.42 3.36 24.72
N GLU A 19 -27.17 3.15 26.01
CA GLU A 19 -26.07 2.26 26.44
C GLU A 19 -26.37 0.81 26.03
N HIS A 20 -25.28 0.08 25.71
CA HIS A 20 -25.39 -1.31 25.26
C HIS A 20 -24.78 -2.26 26.31
N PRO A 21 -25.51 -3.31 26.71
CA PRO A 21 -25.09 -4.19 27.82
C PRO A 21 -23.85 -5.03 27.54
N ARG A 22 -23.51 -5.26 26.25
CA ARG A 22 -22.36 -6.07 25.87
C ARG A 22 -21.05 -5.27 25.69
N TYR A 23 -21.18 -3.95 25.71
CA TYR A 23 -20.04 -3.07 25.42
C TYR A 23 -19.88 -2.04 26.52
N PHE A 24 -18.70 -1.49 26.64
CA PHE A 24 -18.57 -0.24 27.38
C PHE A 24 -19.17 0.89 26.56
N SER A 25 -20.00 1.67 27.17
CA SER A 25 -20.64 2.83 26.53
C SER A 25 -19.95 4.10 27.01
N VAL A 26 -19.48 4.91 26.08
CA VAL A 26 -18.85 6.20 26.36
C VAL A 26 -19.64 7.29 25.66
N LEU A 27 -19.92 8.38 26.37
CA LEU A 27 -20.63 9.51 25.78
C LEU A 27 -19.87 10.02 24.55
N ALA A 28 -20.61 10.20 23.45
CA ALA A 28 -20.02 10.64 22.18
C ALA A 28 -19.24 11.95 22.30
N SER A 29 -19.72 12.87 23.15
CA SER A 29 -19.03 14.15 23.36
C SER A 29 -17.62 14.00 23.92
N VAL A 30 -17.37 12.96 24.71
CA VAL A 30 -16.02 12.69 25.26
C VAL A 30 -15.05 12.32 24.14
N ILE A 31 -15.48 11.43 23.25
CA ILE A 31 -14.64 10.93 22.15
C ILE A 31 -14.52 11.96 21.03
N ASP A 32 -15.61 12.62 20.68
CA ASP A 32 -15.62 13.62 19.61
C ASP A 32 -14.69 14.80 19.90
N ASN A 33 -14.53 15.15 21.18
CA ASN A 33 -13.60 16.21 21.60
C ASN A 33 -12.12 15.84 21.46
N LEU A 34 -11.82 14.58 21.19
CA LEU A 34 -10.43 14.11 21.01
C LEU A 34 -9.93 14.27 19.57
N GLY A 35 -10.75 14.76 18.65
CA GLY A 35 -10.34 15.25 17.34
C GLY A 35 -10.27 14.23 16.22
N ALA A 36 -10.75 13.01 16.43
CA ALA A 36 -10.82 12.03 15.34
C ALA A 36 -12.09 12.25 14.51
N ASP A 37 -11.96 12.36 13.19
CA ASP A 37 -13.09 12.54 12.28
C ASP A 37 -14.04 11.34 12.29
N ASN A 38 -13.46 10.14 12.33
CA ASN A 38 -14.23 8.91 12.45
C ASN A 38 -13.54 8.00 13.48
N PRO A 39 -14.08 7.92 14.71
CA PRO A 39 -13.44 7.17 15.79
C PRO A 39 -13.62 5.66 15.70
N MET A 40 -14.42 5.15 14.76
CA MET A 40 -14.63 3.70 14.61
C MET A 40 -13.30 2.98 14.38
N GLY A 41 -13.06 1.89 15.12
CA GLY A 41 -11.83 1.13 15.04
C GLY A 41 -10.69 1.67 15.90
N TYR A 42 -10.79 2.89 16.42
CA TYR A 42 -9.83 3.42 17.38
C TYR A 42 -9.98 2.75 18.73
N LYS A 43 -8.88 2.68 19.44
CA LYS A 43 -8.86 2.24 20.83
C LYS A 43 -9.03 3.45 21.75
N PHE A 44 -10.00 3.41 22.65
CA PHE A 44 -10.19 4.43 23.67
C PHE A 44 -9.80 3.85 25.03
N GLU A 45 -8.77 4.39 25.63
CA GLU A 45 -8.26 3.93 26.92
C GLU A 45 -7.61 5.08 27.66
N ASN A 46 -7.85 5.16 28.97
CA ASN A 46 -7.27 6.21 29.84
C ASN A 46 -7.55 7.63 29.35
N GLY A 47 -8.72 7.85 28.75
CA GLY A 47 -9.13 9.17 28.25
C GLY A 47 -8.50 9.59 26.93
N ALA A 48 -7.81 8.69 26.22
CA ALA A 48 -7.14 8.99 24.97
C ALA A 48 -7.53 8.01 23.87
N LEU A 49 -7.58 8.51 22.63
CA LEU A 49 -7.76 7.70 21.44
C LEU A 49 -6.40 7.32 20.88
N SER A 50 -6.26 6.08 20.44
CA SER A 50 -5.10 5.61 19.71
C SER A 50 -5.55 4.67 18.60
N LYS A 51 -4.74 4.54 17.55
CA LYS A 51 -5.03 3.60 16.48
C LYS A 51 -4.86 2.17 17.00
N SER A 52 -5.85 1.31 16.73
CA SER A 52 -5.75 -0.10 17.07
C SER A 52 -4.65 -0.79 16.26
N ALA A 53 -4.19 -1.96 16.71
CA ALA A 53 -3.21 -2.75 15.97
C ALA A 53 -3.73 -3.12 14.58
N GLU A 54 -5.02 -3.39 14.44
CA GLU A 54 -5.65 -3.67 13.14
C GLU A 54 -5.62 -2.48 12.20
N MET A 55 -5.88 -1.28 12.71
CA MET A 55 -5.81 -0.04 11.92
C MET A 55 -4.38 0.23 11.44
N LEU A 56 -3.41 0.07 12.32
CA LEU A 56 -1.99 0.26 11.98
C LEU A 56 -1.55 -0.75 10.93
N LYS A 57 -1.98 -2.00 11.04
CA LYS A 57 -1.71 -3.03 10.04
C LYS A 57 -2.34 -2.68 8.69
N SER A 58 -3.60 -2.26 8.70
CA SER A 58 -4.32 -1.86 7.49
C SER A 58 -3.63 -0.68 6.79
N GLU A 59 -3.22 0.33 7.54
CA GLU A 59 -2.49 1.48 7.00
C GLU A 59 -1.16 1.06 6.37
N ARG A 60 -0.42 0.15 7.02
CA ARG A 60 0.84 -0.37 6.47
C ARG A 60 0.61 -1.16 5.18
N ASP A 61 -0.43 -2.00 5.15
CA ASP A 61 -0.79 -2.78 3.97
C ASP A 61 -1.21 -1.87 2.81
N GLN A 62 -1.99 -0.83 3.09
CA GLN A 62 -2.39 0.17 2.09
C GLN A 62 -1.19 0.95 1.56
N GLU A 63 -0.26 1.33 2.42
CA GLU A 63 0.96 2.04 2.02
C GLU A 63 1.85 1.15 1.15
N LYS A 64 2.00 -0.13 1.49
CA LYS A 64 2.72 -1.10 0.66
C LYS A 64 2.05 -1.26 -0.70
N ALA A 65 0.72 -1.41 -0.73
CA ALA A 65 -0.03 -1.54 -1.98
C ALA A 65 0.14 -0.30 -2.85
N ARG A 66 0.11 0.90 -2.25
CA ARG A 66 0.33 2.16 -2.97
C ARG A 66 1.73 2.22 -3.57
N LYS A 67 2.75 1.86 -2.80
CA LYS A 67 4.14 1.84 -3.28
C LYS A 67 4.32 0.84 -4.43
N LEU A 68 3.70 -0.34 -4.32
CA LEU A 68 3.76 -1.35 -5.37
C LEU A 68 3.05 -0.89 -6.65
N ALA A 69 1.89 -0.23 -6.53
CA ALA A 69 1.12 0.28 -7.68
C ALA A 69 1.83 1.43 -8.39
N ASN A 70 2.63 2.22 -7.66
CA ASN A 70 3.34 3.38 -8.19
C ASN A 70 4.84 3.13 -8.34
N LEU A 71 5.26 1.88 -8.34
CA LEU A 71 6.66 1.52 -8.45
C LEU A 71 7.22 1.95 -9.81
N GLU A 72 8.38 2.58 -9.78
CA GLU A 72 9.10 3.05 -10.95
C GLU A 72 10.57 2.68 -10.82
N ILE A 73 11.23 2.47 -11.95
CA ILE A 73 12.66 2.23 -12.03
C ILE A 73 13.29 3.21 -13.02
N GLU A 74 14.56 3.49 -12.81
CA GLU A 74 15.33 4.39 -13.65
C GLU A 74 16.50 3.67 -14.31
N ILE A 75 16.59 3.78 -15.63
CA ILE A 75 17.70 3.26 -16.42
C ILE A 75 18.27 4.43 -17.24
N GLY A 76 19.49 4.84 -16.92
CA GLY A 76 20.09 6.02 -17.52
C GLY A 76 19.26 7.27 -17.18
N SER A 77 18.81 7.98 -18.20
CA SER A 77 17.97 9.17 -18.05
C SER A 77 16.47 8.89 -18.18
N LYS A 78 16.08 7.62 -18.29
CA LYS A 78 14.69 7.22 -18.56
C LYS A 78 14.09 6.54 -17.35
N THR A 79 12.84 6.87 -17.05
CA THR A 79 12.06 6.28 -15.94
C THR A 79 10.96 5.41 -16.52
N PHE A 80 10.87 4.18 -16.03
CA PHE A 80 9.91 3.19 -16.49
C PHE A 80 8.96 2.80 -15.37
N PRO A 81 7.69 2.53 -15.69
CA PRO A 81 6.78 1.94 -14.70
C PRO A 81 7.28 0.55 -14.34
N ALA A 82 7.14 0.18 -13.08
CA ALA A 82 7.62 -1.08 -12.54
C ALA A 82 6.59 -1.80 -11.68
N ASP A 83 5.30 -1.47 -11.85
CA ASP A 83 4.21 -2.18 -11.20
C ASP A 83 4.12 -3.61 -11.75
N GLU A 84 3.23 -4.42 -11.21
CA GLU A 84 3.08 -5.82 -11.58
C GLU A 84 2.82 -6.00 -13.08
N ALA A 85 1.96 -5.17 -13.65
CA ALA A 85 1.65 -5.21 -15.08
C ALA A 85 2.87 -4.88 -15.94
N ALA A 86 3.66 -3.89 -15.54
CA ALA A 86 4.89 -3.50 -16.23
C ALA A 86 5.95 -4.60 -16.13
N GLN A 87 6.10 -5.24 -14.97
CA GLN A 87 7.01 -6.37 -14.79
C GLN A 87 6.66 -7.54 -15.71
N THR A 88 5.38 -7.86 -15.82
CA THR A 88 4.90 -8.88 -16.76
C THR A 88 5.27 -8.53 -18.19
N ARG A 89 5.06 -7.26 -18.60
CA ARG A 89 5.45 -6.80 -19.94
C ARG A 89 6.94 -6.90 -20.18
N MET A 90 7.77 -6.58 -19.17
CA MET A 90 9.23 -6.71 -19.26
C MET A 90 9.63 -8.15 -19.53
N MET A 91 9.04 -9.09 -18.81
CA MET A 91 9.34 -10.51 -18.95
C MET A 91 8.91 -11.02 -20.31
N ILE A 92 7.74 -10.65 -20.79
CA ILE A 92 7.23 -11.02 -22.12
C ILE A 92 8.13 -10.42 -23.21
N ALA A 93 8.48 -9.14 -23.08
CA ALA A 93 9.35 -8.46 -24.04
C ALA A 93 10.74 -9.12 -24.12
N LEU A 94 11.33 -9.46 -22.97
CA LEU A 94 12.61 -10.15 -22.91
C LEU A 94 12.53 -11.53 -23.57
N LYS A 95 11.50 -12.29 -23.25
CA LYS A 95 11.29 -13.62 -23.81
C LYS A 95 11.08 -13.57 -25.32
N SER A 96 10.29 -12.60 -25.79
CA SER A 96 10.06 -12.39 -27.22
C SER A 96 11.37 -12.02 -27.94
N ALA A 97 12.19 -11.16 -27.34
CA ALA A 97 13.47 -10.77 -27.92
C ALA A 97 14.44 -11.97 -28.00
N GLU A 98 14.47 -12.82 -26.99
CA GLU A 98 15.30 -14.04 -26.98
C GLU A 98 14.87 -15.02 -28.06
N ILE A 99 13.56 -15.24 -28.22
CA ILE A 99 13.00 -16.17 -29.21
C ILE A 99 13.23 -15.67 -30.64
N SER A 100 12.99 -14.38 -30.90
CA SER A 100 13.10 -13.77 -32.23
C SER A 100 14.51 -13.35 -32.60
N GLY A 101 15.43 -13.30 -31.63
CA GLY A 101 16.78 -12.78 -31.82
C GLY A 101 16.81 -11.26 -31.96
N ALA A 102 15.78 -10.55 -31.59
CA ALA A 102 15.74 -9.08 -31.64
C ALA A 102 16.73 -8.47 -30.66
N GLN A 103 17.44 -7.43 -31.08
CA GLN A 103 18.41 -6.73 -30.25
C GLN A 103 17.76 -5.73 -29.32
N SER A 104 16.60 -5.21 -29.69
CA SER A 104 15.84 -4.26 -28.86
C SER A 104 14.33 -4.42 -29.09
N VAL A 105 13.58 -3.91 -28.11
CA VAL A 105 12.12 -3.85 -28.19
C VAL A 105 11.65 -2.46 -27.78
N LYS A 106 10.49 -2.05 -28.22
CA LYS A 106 9.86 -0.81 -27.80
C LYS A 106 9.20 -1.01 -26.43
N PHE A 107 9.50 -0.13 -25.50
CA PHE A 107 8.93 -0.18 -24.15
C PHE A 107 8.51 1.21 -23.70
N PRO A 108 7.32 1.35 -23.06
CA PRO A 108 6.83 2.66 -22.66
C PRO A 108 7.53 3.16 -21.39
N THR A 109 7.87 4.44 -21.39
CA THR A 109 8.30 5.16 -20.19
C THR A 109 7.08 5.60 -19.37
N VAL A 110 7.31 6.15 -18.19
CA VAL A 110 6.22 6.68 -17.32
C VAL A 110 5.45 7.81 -18.01
N SER A 111 6.06 8.53 -18.94
CA SER A 111 5.39 9.56 -19.74
C SER A 111 4.55 9.00 -20.89
N GLY A 112 4.60 7.70 -21.14
CA GLY A 112 3.93 7.03 -22.25
C GLY A 112 4.72 7.01 -23.54
N GLU A 113 5.91 7.61 -23.58
CA GLU A 113 6.78 7.59 -24.74
C GLU A 113 7.39 6.21 -24.93
N LEU A 114 7.30 5.68 -26.16
CA LEU A 114 7.93 4.41 -26.51
C LEU A 114 9.40 4.62 -26.87
N VAL A 115 10.26 3.89 -26.19
CA VAL A 115 11.73 3.95 -26.42
C VAL A 115 12.27 2.56 -26.70
N ASP A 116 13.38 2.50 -27.42
CA ASP A 116 14.05 1.24 -27.68
C ASP A 116 14.85 0.80 -26.44
N VAL A 117 14.60 -0.42 -26.01
CA VAL A 117 15.25 -1.04 -24.86
C VAL A 117 15.90 -2.34 -25.32
N SER A 118 17.18 -2.51 -25.03
CA SER A 118 17.90 -3.73 -25.38
C SER A 118 17.52 -4.89 -24.45
N ALA A 119 17.78 -6.13 -24.89
CA ALA A 119 17.59 -7.30 -24.02
C ALA A 119 18.39 -7.20 -22.72
N GLN A 120 19.60 -6.64 -22.79
CA GLN A 120 20.43 -6.40 -21.63
C GLN A 120 19.80 -5.40 -20.66
N GLU A 121 19.26 -4.30 -21.18
CA GLU A 121 18.55 -3.30 -20.39
C GLU A 121 17.30 -3.88 -19.75
N LEU A 122 16.55 -4.73 -20.47
CA LEU A 122 15.37 -5.42 -19.91
C LEU A 122 15.76 -6.31 -18.74
N LYS A 123 16.88 -7.02 -18.82
CA LYS A 123 17.40 -7.83 -17.71
C LYS A 123 17.72 -6.96 -16.48
N GLN A 124 18.34 -5.81 -16.70
CA GLN A 124 18.62 -4.85 -15.63
C GLN A 124 17.33 -4.31 -15.01
N MET A 125 16.34 -3.98 -15.84
CA MET A 125 15.04 -3.50 -15.37
C MET A 125 14.36 -4.53 -14.47
N ILE A 126 14.37 -5.80 -14.85
CA ILE A 126 13.80 -6.90 -14.07
C ILE A 126 14.51 -7.03 -12.72
N ILE A 127 15.84 -6.96 -12.71
CA ILE A 127 16.65 -7.02 -11.49
C ILE A 127 16.33 -5.84 -10.58
N LEU A 128 16.23 -4.62 -11.12
CA LEU A 128 15.87 -3.43 -10.35
C LEU A 128 14.46 -3.53 -9.77
N CYS A 129 13.51 -4.06 -10.52
CA CYS A 129 12.15 -4.31 -10.03
C CYS A 129 12.18 -5.28 -8.83
N ALA A 130 12.94 -6.36 -8.94
CA ALA A 130 13.08 -7.34 -7.86
C ALA A 130 13.70 -6.71 -6.61
N GLN A 131 14.72 -5.88 -6.78
CA GLN A 131 15.36 -5.18 -5.66
C GLN A 131 14.40 -4.23 -4.96
N LYS A 132 13.67 -3.42 -5.73
CA LYS A 132 12.69 -2.48 -5.16
C LYS A 132 11.52 -3.20 -4.51
N LEU A 133 11.06 -4.30 -5.09
CA LEU A 133 10.02 -5.13 -4.51
C LEU A 133 10.47 -5.69 -3.15
N ASN A 134 11.70 -6.17 -3.06
CA ASN A 134 12.26 -6.66 -1.80
C ASN A 134 12.38 -5.55 -0.75
N GLU A 135 12.76 -4.34 -1.16
CA GLU A 135 12.80 -3.18 -0.25
C GLU A 135 11.43 -2.86 0.33
N ILE A 136 10.38 -2.89 -0.51
CA ILE A 136 9.01 -2.58 -0.07
C ILE A 136 8.45 -3.70 0.80
N LEU A 137 8.61 -4.96 0.39
CA LEU A 137 8.02 -6.11 1.10
C LEU A 137 8.84 -6.53 2.31
N GLY A 138 10.16 -6.44 2.22
CA GLY A 138 11.07 -6.86 3.29
C GLY A 138 11.59 -5.75 4.17
N GLY A 139 11.46 -4.50 3.74
CA GLY A 139 12.04 -3.33 4.38
C GLY A 139 11.19 -2.70 5.48
N ALA A 140 10.11 -3.31 5.86
CA ALA A 140 9.23 -2.80 6.92
C ALA A 140 9.80 -3.09 8.31
N LYS A 141 11.06 -2.85 8.48
CA LYS A 141 11.70 -2.99 9.80
C LYS A 141 11.58 -1.69 10.57
#